data_0a4214d7145ae742dc319cc8f1fe4b1a
#
_entry.id   0a4214d7145ae742dc319cc8f1fe4b1a
#
_cell.length_a   1.000
_cell.length_b   1.000
_cell.length_c   1.000
_cell.angle_alpha   90.00
_cell.angle_beta   90.00
_cell.angle_gamma   90.00
#
_symmetry.space_group_name_H-M   'P 1'
#
loop_
_entity.id
_entity.type
_entity.pdbx_description
1 polymer ?
#
loop_
_entity_poly.entity_id
_entity_poly.type
_entity_poly.pdbx_seq_one_letter_code
_entity_poly.pdbx_strand_id
1 'polypeptide(L)'
;MKKFFLIGVVVGLVVLSDFGQTASSPKPTLGPSAALLSSWNEIGRKLIAMAEDFPEDKYDFKPTPAQRTFAEQLLHVAGSNDLYTSVARGKQPVDDESREHYKTKAAVVAYVKKSFTDGAAAIKEKGDKGMLEMVVEPEGGRTVPLQDLAYGLIEHSGEHYGQLVVYYRGAGKVPPESRPHK
;
A
#
# COMPACT_ATOMS: atom_id res chain seq x y z
N MET A 1 -81.37 -19.08 38.98
CA MET A 1 -80.15 -19.84 38.75
C MET A 1 -79.12 -18.88 38.18
N LYS A 2 -78.16 -18.43 39.01
CA LYS A 2 -77.09 -17.51 38.57
C LYS A 2 -75.88 -18.34 38.31
N LYS A 3 -75.33 -18.35 37.02
CA LYS A 3 -74.15 -19.01 36.65
C LYS A 3 -72.95 -18.02 36.86
N PHE A 4 -72.06 -18.37 37.77
CA PHE A 4 -70.75 -17.67 37.91
C PHE A 4 -69.77 -18.20 36.90
N PHE A 5 -69.24 -17.28 36.10
CA PHE A 5 -68.15 -17.58 35.18
C PHE A 5 -66.78 -17.22 35.86
N LEU A 6 -65.98 -18.22 36.10
CA LEU A 6 -64.66 -18.05 36.68
C LEU A 6 -63.69 -17.74 35.57
N ILE A 7 -63.11 -16.53 35.53
CA ILE A 7 -62.05 -16.12 34.60
C ILE A 7 -60.72 -16.44 35.26
N GLY A 8 -60.03 -17.48 34.74
CA GLY A 8 -58.66 -17.79 35.14
C GLY A 8 -57.68 -16.84 34.48
N VAL A 9 -56.98 -16.07 35.30
CA VAL A 9 -55.85 -15.24 34.85
C VAL A 9 -54.62 -16.12 34.81
N VAL A 10 -54.11 -16.39 33.59
CA VAL A 10 -52.81 -17.04 33.36
C VAL A 10 -51.74 -15.94 33.40
N VAL A 11 -50.98 -15.88 34.46
CA VAL A 11 -49.79 -15.04 34.56
C VAL A 11 -48.63 -15.77 33.83
N GLY A 12 -48.36 -15.34 32.63
CA GLY A 12 -47.19 -15.82 31.88
C GLY A 12 -45.89 -15.22 32.45
N LEU A 13 -45.06 -16.06 33.03
CA LEU A 13 -43.72 -15.67 33.48
C LEU A 13 -42.82 -15.51 32.26
N VAL A 14 -42.53 -14.27 31.83
CA VAL A 14 -41.56 -13.98 30.78
C VAL A 14 -40.17 -14.05 31.41
N VAL A 15 -39.43 -15.14 31.15
CA VAL A 15 -38.03 -15.26 31.48
C VAL A 15 -37.24 -14.48 30.44
N LEU A 16 -36.81 -13.26 30.77
CA LEU A 16 -35.86 -12.50 29.99
C LEU A 16 -34.48 -13.17 30.12
N SER A 17 -34.10 -13.97 29.14
CA SER A 17 -32.76 -14.47 29.02
C SER A 17 -31.86 -13.29 28.61
N ASP A 18 -31.12 -12.79 29.56
CA ASP A 18 -30.08 -11.78 29.34
C ASP A 18 -28.94 -12.44 28.58
N PHE A 19 -29.00 -12.34 27.23
CA PHE A 19 -27.84 -12.68 26.39
C PHE A 19 -26.75 -11.64 26.65
N GLY A 20 -25.92 -11.90 27.64
CA GLY A 20 -24.74 -11.12 27.92
C GLY A 20 -23.82 -11.09 26.68
N GLN A 21 -24.01 -10.08 25.84
CA GLN A 21 -23.10 -9.74 24.77
C GLN A 21 -21.80 -9.30 25.44
N THR A 22 -20.82 -10.21 25.53
CA THR A 22 -19.46 -9.85 25.90
C THR A 22 -18.96 -8.93 24.80
N ALA A 23 -19.05 -7.63 25.05
CA ALA A 23 -18.44 -6.62 24.18
C ALA A 23 -16.93 -6.93 24.16
N SER A 24 -16.44 -7.48 23.03
CA SER A 24 -15.03 -7.62 22.81
C SER A 24 -14.44 -6.21 22.88
N SER A 25 -13.39 -6.03 23.71
CA SER A 25 -12.66 -4.76 23.75
C SER A 25 -12.32 -4.32 22.33
N PRO A 26 -12.57 -3.06 21.94
CA PRO A 26 -12.27 -2.58 20.61
C PRO A 26 -10.78 -2.83 20.34
N LYS A 27 -10.51 -3.51 19.21
CA LYS A 27 -9.14 -3.74 18.76
C LYS A 27 -8.47 -2.37 18.61
N PRO A 28 -7.23 -2.16 19.12
CA PRO A 28 -6.57 -0.88 18.98
C PRO A 28 -6.58 -0.44 17.52
N THR A 29 -7.14 0.72 17.23
CA THR A 29 -7.09 1.31 15.90
C THR A 29 -5.68 1.88 15.68
N LEU A 30 -5.07 1.56 14.53
CA LEU A 30 -3.80 2.18 14.13
C LEU A 30 -4.01 3.69 13.97
N GLY A 31 -3.04 4.49 14.42
CA GLY A 31 -3.00 5.92 14.09
C GLY A 31 -2.87 6.12 12.56
N PRO A 32 -3.22 7.32 12.04
CA PRO A 32 -3.20 7.60 10.61
C PRO A 32 -1.86 7.29 9.93
N SER A 33 -0.74 7.71 10.52
CA SER A 33 0.61 7.44 9.98
C SER A 33 0.96 5.95 10.02
N ALA A 34 0.51 5.22 11.04
CA ALA A 34 0.73 3.78 11.14
C ALA A 34 -0.09 3.00 10.10
N ALA A 35 -1.32 3.43 9.81
CA ALA A 35 -2.16 2.86 8.77
C ALA A 35 -1.54 3.10 7.37
N LEU A 36 -1.09 4.34 7.11
CA LEU A 36 -0.39 4.70 5.89
C LEU A 36 0.89 3.89 5.70
N LEU A 37 1.70 3.76 6.76
CA LEU A 37 2.91 2.94 6.77
C LEU A 37 2.63 1.47 6.44
N SER A 38 1.53 0.93 6.96
CA SER A 38 1.11 -0.45 6.65
C SER A 38 0.84 -0.63 5.16
N SER A 39 0.12 0.32 4.54
CA SER A 39 -0.18 0.29 3.11
C SER A 39 1.07 0.48 2.24
N TRP A 40 1.96 1.41 2.64
CA TRP A 40 3.26 1.63 2.01
C TRP A 40 4.11 0.35 2.00
N ASN A 41 4.23 -0.29 3.16
CA ASN A 41 5.02 -1.52 3.29
C ASN A 41 4.41 -2.67 2.47
N GLU A 42 3.08 -2.77 2.39
CA GLU A 42 2.42 -3.86 1.65
C GLU A 42 2.63 -3.71 0.14
N ILE A 43 2.48 -2.51 -0.43
CA ILE A 43 2.76 -2.33 -1.86
C ILE A 43 4.26 -2.47 -2.16
N GLY A 44 5.13 -2.00 -1.27
CA GLY A 44 6.57 -2.20 -1.37
C GLY A 44 6.96 -3.68 -1.38
N ARG A 45 6.39 -4.47 -0.48
CA ARG A 45 6.60 -5.94 -0.44
C ARG A 45 6.27 -6.59 -1.79
N LYS A 46 5.13 -6.21 -2.39
CA LYS A 46 4.69 -6.77 -3.68
C LYS A 46 5.63 -6.41 -4.82
N LEU A 47 6.03 -5.15 -4.92
CA LEU A 47 6.93 -4.68 -5.97
C LEU A 47 8.35 -5.24 -5.82
N ILE A 48 8.86 -5.31 -4.59
CA ILE A 48 10.15 -5.95 -4.31
C ILE A 48 10.10 -7.44 -4.69
N ALA A 49 9.02 -8.16 -4.33
CA ALA A 49 8.87 -9.56 -4.71
C ALA A 49 8.87 -9.75 -6.23
N MET A 50 8.21 -8.85 -6.98
CA MET A 50 8.26 -8.88 -8.45
C MET A 50 9.66 -8.61 -8.98
N ALA A 51 10.35 -7.61 -8.44
CA ALA A 51 11.72 -7.30 -8.84
C ALA A 51 12.67 -8.47 -8.59
N GLU A 52 12.59 -9.11 -7.43
CA GLU A 52 13.44 -10.26 -7.08
C GLU A 52 13.16 -11.51 -7.91
N ASP A 53 11.90 -11.76 -8.23
CA ASP A 53 11.47 -12.99 -8.90
C ASP A 53 11.63 -12.95 -10.42
N PHE A 54 11.46 -11.78 -11.06
CA PHE A 54 11.49 -11.71 -12.53
C PHE A 54 12.88 -12.08 -13.08
N PRO A 55 12.96 -12.89 -14.15
CA PRO A 55 14.25 -13.32 -14.71
C PRO A 55 15.11 -12.16 -15.20
N GLU A 56 16.41 -12.19 -14.90
CA GLU A 56 17.34 -11.10 -15.26
C GLU A 56 17.43 -10.88 -16.77
N ASP A 57 17.43 -11.95 -17.56
CA ASP A 57 17.43 -11.91 -19.02
C ASP A 57 16.17 -11.27 -19.62
N LYS A 58 15.15 -10.98 -18.80
CA LYS A 58 13.89 -10.34 -19.18
C LYS A 58 13.70 -8.94 -18.60
N TYR A 59 14.71 -8.39 -17.92
CA TYR A 59 14.58 -7.05 -17.32
C TYR A 59 14.36 -5.94 -18.36
N ASP A 60 14.82 -6.14 -19.59
CA ASP A 60 14.59 -5.23 -20.70
C ASP A 60 13.37 -5.61 -21.58
N PHE A 61 12.57 -6.60 -21.12
CA PHE A 61 11.31 -6.97 -21.78
C PHE A 61 10.27 -5.84 -21.62
N LYS A 62 9.55 -5.57 -22.70
CA LYS A 62 8.39 -4.70 -22.76
C LYS A 62 7.29 -5.32 -23.60
N PRO A 63 6.02 -5.24 -23.17
CA PRO A 63 4.91 -5.83 -23.92
C PRO A 63 4.70 -5.21 -25.30
N THR A 64 4.96 -3.91 -25.44
CA THR A 64 4.92 -3.16 -26.71
C THR A 64 6.10 -2.22 -26.83
N PRO A 65 6.53 -1.82 -28.06
CA PRO A 65 7.65 -0.90 -28.25
C PRO A 65 7.51 0.46 -27.55
N ALA A 66 6.27 0.93 -27.37
CA ALA A 66 5.98 2.23 -26.77
C ALA A 66 6.04 2.25 -25.24
N GLN A 67 6.05 1.07 -24.60
CA GLN A 67 6.09 0.97 -23.13
C GLN A 67 7.53 1.01 -22.60
N ARG A 68 7.66 1.38 -21.31
CA ARG A 68 8.89 1.18 -20.55
C ARG A 68 9.26 -0.31 -20.52
N THR A 69 10.52 -0.64 -20.32
CA THR A 69 10.96 -2.00 -19.98
C THR A 69 10.50 -2.36 -18.55
N PHE A 70 10.56 -3.64 -18.19
CA PHE A 70 10.29 -4.10 -16.82
C PHE A 70 11.18 -3.37 -15.80
N ALA A 71 12.47 -3.22 -16.10
CA ALA A 71 13.41 -2.50 -15.25
C ALA A 71 13.03 -1.01 -15.12
N GLU A 72 12.71 -0.33 -16.22
CA GLU A 72 12.33 1.08 -16.22
C GLU A 72 11.03 1.35 -15.46
N GLN A 73 10.07 0.41 -15.45
CA GLN A 73 8.88 0.51 -14.60
C GLN A 73 9.24 0.51 -13.11
N LEU A 74 10.15 -0.36 -12.70
CA LEU A 74 10.61 -0.44 -11.32
C LEU A 74 11.44 0.78 -10.91
N LEU A 75 12.30 1.27 -11.80
CA LEU A 75 13.11 2.47 -11.56
C LEU A 75 12.24 3.70 -11.42
N HIS A 76 11.19 3.83 -12.23
CA HIS A 76 10.24 4.92 -12.14
C HIS A 76 9.50 4.94 -10.78
N VAL A 77 9.06 3.78 -10.30
CA VAL A 77 8.48 3.70 -8.93
C VAL A 77 9.49 4.10 -7.87
N ALA A 78 10.75 3.64 -8.00
CA ALA A 78 11.79 3.96 -7.03
C ALA A 78 12.15 5.45 -7.03
N GLY A 79 12.25 6.08 -8.19
CA GLY A 79 12.48 7.52 -8.33
C GLY A 79 11.35 8.36 -7.74
N SER A 80 10.09 7.96 -8.00
CA SER A 80 8.93 8.61 -7.39
C SER A 80 8.94 8.50 -5.85
N ASN A 81 9.36 7.37 -5.29
CA ASN A 81 9.53 7.22 -3.85
C ASN A 81 10.63 8.12 -3.28
N ASP A 82 11.74 8.28 -4.01
CA ASP A 82 12.84 9.18 -3.61
C ASP A 82 12.40 10.65 -3.66
N LEU A 83 11.59 11.03 -4.66
CA LEU A 83 10.96 12.34 -4.74
C LEU A 83 10.15 12.63 -3.47
N TYR A 84 9.23 11.73 -3.10
CA TYR A 84 8.45 11.84 -1.87
C TYR A 84 9.33 11.96 -0.63
N THR A 85 10.32 11.08 -0.49
CA THR A 85 11.22 11.05 0.67
C THR A 85 11.99 12.36 0.79
N SER A 86 12.40 12.93 -0.33
CA SER A 86 13.08 14.23 -0.39
C SER A 86 12.18 15.37 0.08
N VAL A 87 10.93 15.43 -0.41
CA VAL A 87 9.93 16.41 0.03
C VAL A 87 9.67 16.27 1.54
N ALA A 88 9.45 15.05 2.02
CA ALA A 88 9.20 14.78 3.43
C ALA A 88 10.34 15.26 4.34
N ARG A 89 11.57 15.23 3.85
CA ARG A 89 12.78 15.65 4.57
C ARG A 89 13.24 17.06 4.26
N GLY A 90 12.48 17.83 3.45
CA GLY A 90 12.85 19.18 3.04
C GLY A 90 14.12 19.25 2.20
N LYS A 91 14.42 18.21 1.43
CA LYS A 91 15.57 18.12 0.54
C LYS A 91 15.17 18.34 -0.90
N GLN A 92 16.13 18.74 -1.73
CA GLN A 92 15.92 18.74 -3.18
C GLN A 92 15.81 17.29 -3.68
N PRO A 93 14.81 16.99 -4.51
CA PRO A 93 14.67 15.68 -5.10
C PRO A 93 15.84 15.39 -6.05
N VAL A 94 16.26 14.13 -6.06
CA VAL A 94 17.20 13.60 -7.05
C VAL A 94 16.39 12.66 -7.92
N ASP A 95 16.25 13.01 -9.19
CA ASP A 95 15.64 12.14 -10.18
C ASP A 95 16.74 11.24 -10.79
N ASP A 96 16.78 9.98 -10.39
CA ASP A 96 17.72 8.98 -10.89
C ASP A 96 16.99 7.70 -11.31
N GLU A 97 16.20 7.81 -12.37
CA GLU A 97 15.47 6.69 -12.97
C GLU A 97 16.26 6.03 -14.13
N SER A 98 17.50 6.48 -14.39
CA SER A 98 18.21 6.06 -15.58
C SER A 98 18.63 4.58 -15.54
N ARG A 99 18.18 3.81 -16.54
CA ARG A 99 18.60 2.42 -16.74
C ARG A 99 20.12 2.29 -16.91
N GLU A 100 20.80 3.36 -17.31
CA GLU A 100 22.25 3.38 -17.46
C GLU A 100 22.99 3.32 -16.13
N HIS A 101 22.40 3.87 -15.05
CA HIS A 101 22.92 3.81 -13.68
C HIS A 101 22.65 2.45 -13.02
N TYR A 102 21.55 1.79 -13.39
CA TYR A 102 21.10 0.52 -12.80
C TYR A 102 21.10 -0.62 -13.81
N LYS A 103 22.29 -0.99 -14.33
CA LYS A 103 22.45 -1.93 -15.46
C LYS A 103 22.08 -3.38 -15.14
N THR A 104 22.17 -3.80 -13.89
CA THR A 104 21.93 -5.19 -13.47
C THR A 104 20.64 -5.34 -12.69
N LYS A 105 20.06 -6.53 -12.69
CA LYS A 105 18.94 -6.87 -11.80
C LYS A 105 19.24 -6.51 -10.35
N ALA A 106 20.43 -6.87 -9.87
CA ALA A 106 20.84 -6.62 -8.48
C ALA A 106 20.80 -5.12 -8.14
N ALA A 107 21.27 -4.26 -9.05
CA ALA A 107 21.23 -2.81 -8.86
C ALA A 107 19.80 -2.26 -8.82
N VAL A 108 18.93 -2.70 -9.74
CA VAL A 108 17.51 -2.30 -9.74
C VAL A 108 16.81 -2.75 -8.46
N VAL A 109 16.98 -4.01 -8.06
CA VAL A 109 16.38 -4.55 -6.82
C VAL A 109 16.85 -3.78 -5.60
N ALA A 110 18.15 -3.48 -5.51
CA ALA A 110 18.72 -2.72 -4.39
C ALA A 110 18.11 -1.31 -4.31
N TYR A 111 17.96 -0.64 -5.45
CA TYR A 111 17.35 0.70 -5.49
C TYR A 111 15.87 0.68 -5.10
N VAL A 112 15.07 -0.25 -5.63
CA VAL A 112 13.67 -0.41 -5.24
C VAL A 112 13.53 -0.66 -3.74
N LYS A 113 14.32 -1.57 -3.17
CA LYS A 113 14.32 -1.84 -1.72
C LYS A 113 14.67 -0.59 -0.91
N LYS A 114 15.72 0.12 -1.32
CA LYS A 114 16.16 1.35 -0.66
C LYS A 114 15.05 2.40 -0.65
N SER A 115 14.43 2.68 -1.79
CA SER A 115 13.40 3.71 -1.93
C SER A 115 12.20 3.45 -1.02
N PHE A 116 11.71 2.20 -0.95
CA PHE A 116 10.64 1.83 -0.02
C PHE A 116 11.06 1.90 1.45
N THR A 117 12.29 1.53 1.77
CA THR A 117 12.83 1.62 3.14
C THR A 117 12.93 3.07 3.60
N ASP A 118 13.44 3.94 2.75
CA ASP A 118 13.60 5.38 3.05
C ASP A 118 12.27 6.09 3.19
N GLY A 119 11.29 5.78 2.33
CA GLY A 119 9.93 6.29 2.44
C GLY A 119 9.22 5.84 3.71
N ALA A 120 9.36 4.55 4.07
CA ALA A 120 8.83 4.03 5.34
C ALA A 120 9.47 4.71 6.55
N ALA A 121 10.78 4.99 6.50
CA ALA A 121 11.47 5.74 7.54
C ALA A 121 10.94 7.18 7.64
N ALA A 122 10.73 7.85 6.51
CA ALA A 122 10.17 9.21 6.48
C ALA A 122 8.76 9.27 7.09
N ILE A 123 7.88 8.32 6.79
CA ILE A 123 6.54 8.23 7.39
C ILE A 123 6.64 8.07 8.91
N LYS A 124 7.55 7.22 9.41
CA LYS A 124 7.77 7.00 10.85
C LYS A 124 8.33 8.26 11.52
N GLU A 125 9.33 8.90 10.92
CA GLU A 125 9.97 10.13 11.40
C GLU A 125 8.95 11.25 11.56
N LYS A 126 8.04 11.41 10.61
CA LYS A 126 6.99 12.45 10.63
C LYS A 126 5.88 12.15 11.64
N GLY A 127 5.46 10.90 11.79
CA GLY A 127 4.36 10.53 12.66
C GLY A 127 3.06 11.26 12.33
N ASP A 128 2.02 11.07 13.13
CA ASP A 128 0.67 11.61 12.83
C ASP A 128 0.66 13.14 12.63
N LYS A 129 1.44 13.87 13.42
CA LYS A 129 1.49 15.34 13.33
C LYS A 129 2.24 15.81 12.09
N GLY A 130 3.40 15.24 11.82
CA GLY A 130 4.22 15.64 10.68
C GLY A 130 3.59 15.25 9.34
N MET A 131 2.76 14.21 9.31
CA MET A 131 2.01 13.84 8.10
C MET A 131 0.93 14.87 7.72
N LEU A 132 0.54 15.78 8.63
CA LEU A 132 -0.37 16.90 8.35
C LEU A 132 0.36 18.18 7.94
N GLU A 133 1.69 18.20 7.93
CA GLU A 133 2.46 19.35 7.45
C GLU A 133 2.13 19.65 5.99
N MET A 134 1.89 20.92 5.69
CA MET A 134 1.62 21.36 4.33
C MET A 134 2.92 21.43 3.53
N VAL A 135 2.95 20.76 2.39
CA VAL A 135 4.08 20.72 1.46
C VAL A 135 3.64 21.12 0.06
N VAL A 136 4.57 21.57 -0.75
CA VAL A 136 4.31 21.82 -2.17
C VAL A 136 4.53 20.53 -2.95
N GLU A 137 3.52 20.10 -3.66
CA GLU A 137 3.56 18.94 -4.56
C GLU A 137 4.52 19.24 -5.72
N PRO A 138 5.53 18.39 -5.98
CA PRO A 138 6.56 18.68 -6.98
C PRO A 138 6.04 18.80 -8.40
N GLU A 139 5.08 17.96 -8.80
CA GLU A 139 4.60 17.89 -10.19
C GLU A 139 3.47 18.90 -10.48
N GLY A 140 2.63 19.19 -9.52
CA GLY A 140 1.45 20.07 -9.72
C GLY A 140 1.55 21.45 -9.07
N GLY A 141 2.55 21.68 -8.22
CA GLY A 141 2.72 22.93 -7.48
C GLY A 141 1.62 23.21 -6.45
N ARG A 142 0.70 22.28 -6.22
CA ARG A 142 -0.36 22.40 -5.21
C ARG A 142 0.21 22.28 -3.81
N THR A 143 -0.38 22.99 -2.88
CA THR A 143 -0.04 22.84 -1.46
C THR A 143 -0.99 21.83 -0.84
N VAL A 144 -0.45 20.70 -0.37
CA VAL A 144 -1.20 19.56 0.15
C VAL A 144 -0.60 19.08 1.48
N PRO A 145 -1.36 18.39 2.35
CA PRO A 145 -0.77 17.68 3.47
C PRO A 145 0.20 16.59 2.98
N LEU A 146 1.30 16.38 3.69
CA LEU A 146 2.30 15.38 3.33
C LEU A 146 1.70 13.96 3.22
N GLN A 147 0.68 13.64 4.02
CA GLN A 147 -0.03 12.35 3.94
C GLN A 147 -0.71 12.14 2.57
N ASP A 148 -1.21 13.18 1.94
CA ASP A 148 -1.89 13.08 0.64
C ASP A 148 -0.88 12.74 -0.45
N LEU A 149 0.32 13.33 -0.37
CA LEU A 149 1.43 12.97 -1.26
C LEU A 149 1.86 11.51 -1.06
N ALA A 150 2.00 11.06 0.20
CA ALA A 150 2.34 9.67 0.51
C ALA A 150 1.26 8.68 0.02
N TYR A 151 -0.02 9.03 0.18
CA TYR A 151 -1.14 8.23 -0.33
C TYR A 151 -1.12 8.14 -1.86
N GLY A 152 -0.90 9.27 -2.54
CA GLY A 152 -0.78 9.30 -4.00
C GLY A 152 0.34 8.39 -4.51
N LEU A 153 1.46 8.28 -3.79
CA LEU A 153 2.55 7.35 -4.17
C LEU A 153 2.22 5.88 -3.89
N ILE A 154 1.41 5.58 -2.88
CA ILE A 154 0.89 4.22 -2.68
C ILE A 154 -0.01 3.83 -3.86
N GLU A 155 -0.90 4.73 -4.28
CA GLU A 155 -1.77 4.55 -5.44
C GLU A 155 -0.97 4.36 -6.72
N HIS A 156 -0.05 5.28 -7.03
CA HIS A 156 0.87 5.21 -8.16
C HIS A 156 1.68 3.89 -8.19
N SER A 157 2.21 3.46 -7.04
CA SER A 157 2.89 2.17 -6.92
C SER A 157 1.95 0.99 -7.21
N GLY A 158 0.67 1.10 -6.83
CA GLY A 158 -0.37 0.12 -7.13
C GLY A 158 -0.69 0.04 -8.62
N GLU A 159 -0.73 1.18 -9.33
CA GLU A 159 -0.89 1.23 -10.79
C GLU A 159 0.27 0.52 -11.50
N HIS A 160 1.51 0.81 -11.10
CA HIS A 160 2.70 0.16 -11.65
C HIS A 160 2.77 -1.33 -11.31
N TYR A 161 2.32 -1.73 -10.11
CA TYR A 161 2.16 -3.14 -9.79
C TYR A 161 1.21 -3.85 -10.77
N GLY A 162 0.05 -3.23 -11.05
CA GLY A 162 -0.90 -3.75 -12.04
C GLY A 162 -0.31 -3.86 -13.44
N GLN A 163 0.45 -2.86 -13.89
CA GLN A 163 1.18 -2.91 -15.15
C GLN A 163 2.19 -4.06 -15.16
N LEU A 164 3.02 -4.20 -14.13
CA LEU A 164 4.02 -5.27 -14.03
C LEU A 164 3.40 -6.68 -14.02
N VAL A 165 2.17 -6.86 -13.54
CA VAL A 165 1.40 -8.11 -13.69
C VAL A 165 1.21 -8.44 -15.17
N VAL A 166 0.96 -7.45 -16.03
CA VAL A 166 0.86 -7.65 -17.49
C VAL A 166 2.21 -8.06 -18.07
N TYR A 167 3.31 -7.45 -17.63
CA TYR A 167 4.67 -7.83 -18.06
C TYR A 167 4.97 -9.29 -17.72
N TYR A 168 4.66 -9.72 -16.50
CA TYR A 168 4.80 -11.12 -16.10
C TYR A 168 4.08 -12.07 -17.04
N ARG A 169 2.80 -11.81 -17.27
CA ARG A 169 1.96 -12.66 -18.13
C ARG A 169 2.42 -12.65 -19.58
N GLY A 170 2.80 -11.47 -20.10
CA GLY A 170 3.37 -11.33 -21.44
C GLY A 170 4.70 -12.06 -21.62
N ALA A 171 5.50 -12.16 -20.55
CA ALA A 171 6.72 -12.95 -20.52
C ALA A 171 6.50 -14.46 -20.27
N GLY A 172 5.24 -14.94 -20.21
CA GLY A 172 4.89 -16.33 -19.92
C GLY A 172 5.13 -16.74 -18.46
N LYS A 173 5.06 -15.79 -17.51
CA LYS A 173 5.29 -16.03 -16.08
C LYS A 173 4.03 -15.78 -15.26
N VAL A 174 3.95 -16.42 -14.09
CA VAL A 174 2.90 -16.16 -13.10
C VAL A 174 3.44 -15.16 -12.08
N PRO A 175 2.74 -14.02 -11.84
CA PRO A 175 3.15 -13.07 -10.82
C PRO A 175 3.22 -13.71 -9.43
N PRO A 176 4.12 -13.27 -8.53
CA PRO A 176 4.27 -13.87 -7.19
C PRO A 176 2.97 -13.99 -6.41
N GLU A 177 2.18 -12.91 -6.34
CA GLU A 177 0.90 -12.87 -5.60
C GLU A 177 -0.23 -13.71 -6.24
N SER A 178 -0.04 -14.19 -7.46
CA SER A 178 -1.01 -15.06 -8.16
C SER A 178 -0.69 -16.54 -8.01
N ARG A 179 0.35 -16.89 -7.28
CA ARG A 179 0.76 -18.29 -7.05
C ARG A 179 0.02 -18.87 -5.84
N PRO A 180 -0.24 -20.18 -5.81
CA PRO A 180 -0.77 -20.84 -4.61
C PRO A 180 0.15 -20.59 -3.42
N HIS A 181 -0.43 -20.21 -2.28
CA HIS A 181 0.31 -20.15 -1.02
C HIS A 181 0.71 -21.57 -0.64
N LYS A 182 1.99 -21.78 -0.35
CA LYS A 182 2.51 -23.06 0.16
C LYS A 182 2.28 -23.17 1.66
#